data_95136ee04893861ca8cf3e1010a98ab2
#
_entry.id   95136ee04893861ca8cf3e1010a98ab2
#
_cell.length_a   1.000
_cell.length_b   1.000
_cell.length_c   1.000
_cell.angle_alpha   90.00
_cell.angle_beta   90.00
_cell.angle_gamma   90.00
#
_symmetry.space_group_name_H-M   'P 1'
#
loop_
_entity.id
_entity.type
_entity.pdbx_description
1 polymer ?
#
loop_
_entity_poly.entity_id
_entity_poly.type
_entity_poly.pdbx_seq_one_letter_code
_entity_poly.pdbx_strand_id
1 'polypeptide(L)'
;MIVYQNTKTGFLHDAFSKDIEDLVLRDFRARTGRTVASSEVRSWKESLLAVAKVLHDEAIPGDCGVAIEYGIPQTSERIDIIITGESGENVEQLIIIELKQWERARKTDRDGIVSTRFARGQAEVSHPSYQAWS
;
A
#
# COMPACT_ATOMS: atom_id res chain seq x y z
N MET A 1 9.33 -7.30 0.96
CA MET A 1 9.00 -8.47 1.83
C MET A 1 7.48 -8.51 2.03
N ILE A 2 6.84 -9.62 1.70
CA ILE A 2 5.40 -9.81 1.91
C ILE A 2 5.12 -10.01 3.40
N VAL A 3 4.29 -9.15 3.96
CA VAL A 3 3.90 -9.16 5.39
C VAL A 3 2.43 -9.50 5.63
N TYR A 4 1.66 -9.60 4.57
CA TYR A 4 0.26 -10.03 4.59
C TYR A 4 -0.12 -10.62 3.23
N GLN A 5 -0.95 -11.64 3.22
CA GLN A 5 -1.49 -12.23 1.99
C GLN A 5 -2.86 -12.87 2.27
N ASN A 6 -3.82 -12.57 1.41
CA ASN A 6 -5.17 -13.13 1.46
C ASN A 6 -5.86 -13.00 0.09
N THR A 7 -7.09 -13.50 -0.01
CA THR A 7 -7.99 -13.14 -1.10
C THR A 7 -8.57 -11.74 -0.86
N LYS A 8 -9.15 -11.11 -1.89
CA LYS A 8 -9.89 -9.86 -1.72
C LYS A 8 -10.97 -9.98 -0.63
N THR A 9 -11.76 -11.04 -0.65
CA THR A 9 -12.80 -11.27 0.37
C THR A 9 -12.22 -11.32 1.77
N GLY A 10 -11.13 -12.06 1.97
CA GLY A 10 -10.42 -12.13 3.26
C GLY A 10 -9.79 -10.81 3.67
N PHE A 11 -9.20 -10.09 2.73
CA PHE A 11 -8.64 -8.76 2.99
C PHE A 11 -9.70 -7.75 3.44
N LEU A 12 -10.85 -7.69 2.76
CA LEU A 12 -11.96 -6.81 3.15
C LEU A 12 -12.50 -7.16 4.54
N HIS A 13 -12.65 -8.45 4.84
CA HIS A 13 -13.05 -8.90 6.17
C HIS A 13 -12.06 -8.43 7.23
N ASP A 14 -10.75 -8.62 7.01
CA ASP A 14 -9.71 -8.23 7.96
C ASP A 14 -9.62 -6.71 8.11
N ALA A 15 -9.77 -5.95 7.01
CA ALA A 15 -9.71 -4.50 7.03
C ALA A 15 -10.90 -3.85 7.74
N PHE A 16 -12.12 -4.40 7.58
CA PHE A 16 -13.34 -3.80 8.15
C PHE A 16 -13.75 -4.38 9.50
N SER A 17 -13.35 -5.61 9.83
CA SER A 17 -13.78 -6.31 11.04
C SER A 17 -12.68 -6.54 12.06
N LYS A 18 -11.41 -6.29 11.68
CA LYS A 18 -10.24 -6.48 12.53
C LYS A 18 -9.31 -5.27 12.40
N ASP A 19 -8.30 -5.22 13.25
CA ASP A 19 -7.22 -4.24 13.14
C ASP A 19 -6.15 -4.80 12.20
N ILE A 20 -6.32 -4.58 10.90
CA ILE A 20 -5.43 -5.11 9.86
C ILE A 20 -3.99 -4.62 10.04
N GLU A 21 -3.80 -3.41 10.54
CA GLU A 21 -2.49 -2.87 10.87
C GLU A 21 -1.76 -3.71 11.93
N ASP A 22 -2.47 -4.30 12.87
CA ASP A 22 -1.89 -5.18 13.89
C ASP A 22 -1.50 -6.53 13.30
N LEU A 23 -2.27 -7.05 12.34
CA LEU A 23 -1.90 -8.26 11.61
C LEU A 23 -0.61 -8.05 10.81
N VAL A 24 -0.51 -6.94 10.09
CA VAL A 24 0.68 -6.55 9.32
C VAL A 24 1.88 -6.35 10.25
N LEU A 25 1.70 -5.63 11.35
CA LEU A 25 2.76 -5.38 12.32
C LEU A 25 3.26 -6.66 12.97
N ARG A 26 2.36 -7.59 13.32
CA ARG A 26 2.73 -8.89 13.89
C ARG A 26 3.61 -9.67 12.94
N ASP A 27 3.22 -9.78 11.67
CA ASP A 27 3.98 -10.52 10.67
C ASP A 27 5.31 -9.83 10.33
N PHE A 28 5.33 -8.52 10.30
CA PHE A 28 6.57 -7.74 10.17
C PHE A 28 7.55 -8.02 11.31
N ARG A 29 7.09 -7.96 12.56
CA ARG A 29 7.90 -8.25 13.74
C ARG A 29 8.43 -9.69 13.76
N ALA A 30 7.57 -10.65 13.40
CA ALA A 30 7.94 -12.07 13.35
C ALA A 30 9.07 -12.32 12.33
N ARG A 31 9.07 -11.59 11.21
CA ARG A 31 10.06 -11.77 10.13
C ARG A 31 11.35 -10.97 10.33
N THR A 32 11.27 -9.81 10.95
CA THR A 32 12.42 -8.87 11.04
C THR A 32 12.99 -8.72 12.43
N GLY A 33 12.26 -9.06 13.47
CA GLY A 33 12.60 -8.75 14.87
C GLY A 33 12.58 -7.24 15.19
N ARG A 34 12.11 -6.40 14.26
CA ARG A 34 12.08 -4.95 14.40
C ARG A 34 10.71 -4.46 14.87
N THR A 35 10.70 -3.26 15.44
CA THR A 35 9.49 -2.51 15.80
C THR A 35 9.33 -1.33 14.86
N VAL A 36 8.07 -0.90 14.70
CA VAL A 36 7.68 0.26 13.89
C VAL A 36 7.08 1.31 14.80
N ALA A 37 7.29 2.58 14.49
CA ALA A 37 6.71 3.68 15.26
C ALA A 37 5.17 3.64 15.20
N SER A 38 4.51 3.98 16.31
CA SER A 38 3.04 3.97 16.39
C SER A 38 2.36 4.91 15.39
N SER A 39 3.03 6.03 15.05
CA SER A 39 2.56 6.96 14.01
C SER A 39 2.52 6.32 12.63
N GLU A 40 3.50 5.48 12.32
CA GLU A 40 3.57 4.76 11.06
C GLU A 40 2.52 3.65 10.99
N VAL A 41 2.33 2.89 12.05
CA VAL A 41 1.25 1.89 12.12
C VAL A 41 -0.13 2.52 11.92
N ARG A 42 -0.35 3.71 12.47
CA ARG A 42 -1.58 4.47 12.22
C ARG A 42 -1.72 4.87 10.76
N SER A 43 -0.65 5.30 10.15
CA SER A 43 -0.57 5.61 8.72
C SER A 43 -0.95 4.40 7.86
N TRP A 44 -0.50 3.20 8.22
CA TRP A 44 -0.89 1.97 7.55
C TRP A 44 -2.39 1.73 7.64
N LYS A 45 -2.98 1.87 8.81
CA LYS A 45 -4.43 1.71 9.02
C LYS A 45 -5.24 2.57 8.05
N GLU A 46 -4.96 3.86 8.00
CA GLU A 46 -5.66 4.80 7.13
C GLU A 46 -5.51 4.43 5.65
N SER A 47 -4.30 4.10 5.22
CA SER A 47 -4.02 3.70 3.84
C SER A 47 -4.68 2.37 3.46
N LEU A 48 -4.62 1.37 4.33
CA LEU A 48 -5.22 0.06 4.08
C LEU A 48 -6.74 0.13 4.05
N LEU A 49 -7.37 0.95 4.91
CA LEU A 49 -8.81 1.20 4.86
C LEU A 49 -9.23 1.93 3.58
N ALA A 50 -8.43 2.86 3.09
CA ALA A 50 -8.70 3.53 1.82
C ALA A 50 -8.67 2.54 0.64
N VAL A 51 -7.67 1.65 0.61
CA VAL A 51 -7.59 0.58 -0.40
C VAL A 51 -8.78 -0.38 -0.28
N ALA A 52 -9.14 -0.78 0.93
CA ALA A 52 -10.29 -1.67 1.17
C ALA A 52 -11.59 -1.07 0.62
N LYS A 53 -11.81 0.23 0.78
CA LYS A 53 -12.98 0.93 0.21
C LYS A 53 -12.99 0.88 -1.31
N VAL A 54 -11.85 1.02 -1.96
CA VAL A 54 -11.72 0.91 -3.43
C VAL A 54 -11.96 -0.54 -3.87
N LEU A 55 -11.37 -1.52 -3.19
CA LEU A 55 -11.52 -2.94 -3.51
C LEU A 55 -12.89 -3.52 -3.17
N HIS A 56 -13.72 -2.79 -2.44
CA HIS A 56 -15.10 -3.20 -2.12
C HIS A 56 -16.03 -3.23 -3.34
N ASP A 57 -15.57 -2.77 -4.50
CA ASP A 57 -16.31 -2.80 -5.75
C ASP A 57 -16.58 -4.26 -6.18
N GLU A 58 -17.85 -4.57 -6.48
CA GLU A 58 -18.29 -5.90 -6.90
C GLU A 58 -17.73 -6.32 -8.27
N ALA A 59 -17.30 -5.37 -9.10
CA ALA A 59 -16.63 -5.64 -10.37
C ALA A 59 -15.28 -6.32 -10.21
N ILE A 60 -14.67 -6.23 -9.02
CA ILE A 60 -13.41 -6.90 -8.69
C ILE A 60 -13.73 -8.28 -8.08
N PRO A 61 -13.30 -9.40 -8.70
CA PRO A 61 -13.59 -10.73 -8.19
C PRO A 61 -13.09 -10.94 -6.75
N GLY A 62 -13.91 -11.61 -5.91
CA GLY A 62 -13.59 -11.85 -4.49
C GLY A 62 -12.42 -12.79 -4.25
N ASP A 63 -12.05 -13.62 -5.23
CA ASP A 63 -10.94 -14.56 -5.21
C ASP A 63 -9.61 -13.99 -5.71
N CYS A 64 -9.58 -12.73 -6.17
CA CYS A 64 -8.32 -12.02 -6.45
C CYS A 64 -7.38 -12.10 -5.25
N GLY A 65 -6.09 -12.29 -5.50
CA GLY A 65 -5.07 -12.24 -4.47
C GLY A 65 -4.78 -10.79 -4.06
N VAL A 66 -4.63 -10.57 -2.75
CA VAL A 66 -4.19 -9.28 -2.18
C VAL A 66 -3.00 -9.56 -1.27
N ALA A 67 -1.88 -8.93 -1.55
CA ALA A 67 -0.68 -9.01 -0.72
C ALA A 67 -0.23 -7.60 -0.32
N ILE A 68 0.34 -7.48 0.87
CA ILE A 68 0.97 -6.27 1.35
C ILE A 68 2.47 -6.52 1.40
N GLU A 69 3.22 -5.72 0.67
CA GLU A 69 4.67 -5.73 0.70
C GLU A 69 5.19 -4.56 1.54
N TYR A 70 6.06 -4.87 2.49
CA TYR A 70 6.82 -3.88 3.22
C TYR A 70 8.21 -3.76 2.61
N GLY A 71 8.52 -2.60 2.06
CA GLY A 71 9.84 -2.25 1.55
C GLY A 71 10.63 -1.49 2.60
N ILE A 72 11.92 -1.80 2.74
CA ILE A 72 12.89 -1.01 3.50
C ILE A 72 13.84 -0.40 2.47
N PRO A 73 13.46 0.68 1.77
CA PRO A 73 14.46 1.44 1.02
C PRO A 73 15.36 2.13 2.03
N GLN A 74 16.57 2.44 1.65
CA GLN A 74 17.56 3.08 2.53
C GLN A 74 17.12 4.42 3.13
N THR A 75 16.03 5.01 2.65
CA THR A 75 15.59 6.36 3.02
C THR A 75 14.11 6.52 3.39
N SER A 76 13.24 5.56 3.14
CA SER A 76 11.82 5.65 3.51
C SER A 76 11.18 4.28 3.62
N GLU A 77 10.50 4.04 4.73
CA GLU A 77 9.65 2.88 4.94
C GLU A 77 8.38 3.05 4.10
N ARG A 78 7.98 2.01 3.36
CA ARG A 78 6.78 2.06 2.51
C ARG A 78 6.00 0.76 2.56
N ILE A 79 4.71 0.87 2.37
CA ILE A 79 3.82 -0.25 2.12
C ILE A 79 3.29 -0.15 0.69
N ASP A 80 3.38 -1.24 -0.05
CA ASP A 80 2.79 -1.40 -1.36
C ASP A 80 1.74 -2.50 -1.31
N ILE A 81 0.67 -2.34 -2.07
CA ILE A 81 -0.37 -3.36 -2.25
C ILE A 81 -0.15 -4.03 -3.60
N ILE A 82 -0.16 -5.35 -3.59
CA ILE A 82 -0.07 -6.16 -4.81
C ILE A 82 -1.41 -6.89 -4.98
N ILE A 83 -2.04 -6.71 -6.11
CA ILE A 83 -3.28 -7.41 -6.48
C ILE A 83 -2.95 -8.35 -7.62
N THR A 84 -3.36 -9.61 -7.50
CA THR A 84 -3.20 -10.61 -8.55
C THR A 84 -4.56 -11.19 -8.93
N GLY A 85 -4.71 -11.53 -10.20
CA GLY A 85 -5.93 -12.12 -10.72
C GLY A 85 -5.77 -12.54 -12.16
N GLU A 86 -6.84 -13.07 -12.74
CA GLU A 86 -6.91 -13.42 -14.15
C GLU A 86 -7.92 -12.51 -14.87
N SER A 87 -7.58 -12.11 -16.08
CA SER A 87 -8.54 -11.44 -16.97
C SER A 87 -9.55 -12.45 -17.54
N GLY A 88 -10.66 -11.95 -18.13
CA GLY A 88 -11.63 -12.79 -18.82
C GLY A 88 -11.07 -13.62 -19.99
N GLU A 89 -9.83 -13.37 -20.38
CA GLU A 89 -9.08 -14.13 -21.40
C GLU A 89 -8.09 -15.12 -20.78
N ASN A 90 -8.16 -15.40 -19.49
CA ASN A 90 -7.26 -16.25 -18.70
C ASN A 90 -5.81 -15.76 -18.72
N VAL A 91 -5.61 -14.47 -18.81
CA VAL A 91 -4.28 -13.85 -18.69
C VAL A 91 -4.05 -13.45 -17.24
N GLU A 92 -2.98 -13.98 -16.65
CA GLU A 92 -2.56 -13.57 -15.32
C GLU A 92 -2.16 -12.09 -15.31
N GLN A 93 -2.67 -11.37 -14.32
CA GLN A 93 -2.42 -9.94 -14.15
C GLN A 93 -1.91 -9.66 -12.74
N LEU A 94 -1.01 -8.69 -12.66
CA LEU A 94 -0.47 -8.19 -11.41
C LEU A 94 -0.56 -6.67 -11.41
N ILE A 95 -1.12 -6.09 -10.36
CA ILE A 95 -1.23 -4.65 -10.17
C ILE A 95 -0.51 -4.29 -8.88
N ILE A 96 0.42 -3.35 -8.96
CA ILE A 96 1.11 -2.80 -7.80
C ILE A 96 0.53 -1.41 -7.50
N ILE A 97 0.10 -1.21 -6.27
CA ILE A 97 -0.41 0.07 -5.78
C ILE A 97 0.55 0.59 -4.72
N GLU A 98 1.27 1.65 -5.05
CA GLU A 98 2.10 2.36 -4.10
C GLU A 98 1.25 3.34 -3.28
N LEU A 99 1.35 3.26 -1.96
CA LEU A 99 0.58 4.09 -1.04
C LEU A 99 1.40 5.31 -0.59
N LYS A 100 0.81 6.49 -0.74
CA LYS A 100 1.39 7.76 -0.28
C LYS A 100 0.38 8.54 0.54
N GLN A 101 0.80 9.03 1.69
CA GLN A 101 -0.02 9.92 2.51
C GLN A 101 0.37 11.38 2.25
N TRP A 102 -0.14 11.93 1.17
CA TRP A 102 0.03 13.33 0.82
C TRP A 102 -1.30 14.06 0.93
N GLU A 103 -1.31 15.17 1.65
CA GLU A 103 -2.48 16.06 1.68
C GLU A 103 -2.72 16.75 0.33
N ARG A 104 -1.63 17.12 -0.34
CA ARG A 104 -1.64 17.78 -1.65
C ARG A 104 -0.43 17.38 -2.46
N ALA A 105 -0.61 17.24 -3.76
CA ALA A 105 0.47 17.11 -4.72
C ALA A 105 0.32 18.17 -5.82
N ARG A 106 1.39 18.84 -6.19
CA ARG A 106 1.44 19.83 -7.28
C ARG A 106 2.45 19.39 -8.33
N LYS A 107 2.10 19.58 -9.60
CA LYS A 107 3.01 19.39 -10.71
C LYS A 107 4.22 20.31 -10.55
N THR A 108 5.40 19.81 -10.89
CA THR A 108 6.64 20.59 -11.05
C THR A 108 7.03 20.66 -12.53
N ASP A 109 8.05 21.44 -12.84
CA ASP A 109 8.59 21.54 -14.21
C ASP A 109 9.44 20.32 -14.59
N ARG A 110 9.71 19.41 -13.65
CA ARG A 110 10.46 18.18 -13.87
C ARG A 110 9.53 16.99 -14.03
N ASP A 111 9.79 16.19 -15.07
CA ASP A 111 9.01 14.98 -15.29
C ASP A 111 9.19 13.96 -14.15
N GLY A 112 8.10 13.34 -13.74
CA GLY A 112 8.09 12.38 -12.64
C GLY A 112 8.34 12.94 -11.24
N ILE A 113 8.46 14.26 -11.10
CA ILE A 113 8.64 14.94 -9.82
C ILE A 113 7.40 15.76 -9.49
N VAL A 114 6.92 15.62 -8.25
CA VAL A 114 5.82 16.40 -7.70
C VAL A 114 6.24 17.12 -6.44
N SER A 115 5.64 18.27 -6.21
CA SER A 115 5.80 19.01 -4.96
C SER A 115 4.67 18.62 -4.01
N THR A 116 5.00 18.22 -2.79
CA THR A 116 4.04 17.86 -1.76
C THR A 116 4.39 18.54 -0.44
N ARG A 117 3.44 18.57 0.50
CA ARG A 117 3.63 19.16 1.82
C ARG A 117 3.72 18.06 2.87
N PHE A 118 4.78 18.11 3.64
CA PHE A 118 4.97 17.30 4.84
C PHE A 118 4.83 18.17 6.09
N ALA A 119 4.79 17.54 7.26
CA ALA A 119 4.77 18.26 8.55
C ALA A 119 5.93 19.24 8.73
N ARG A 120 7.07 19.00 8.07
CA ARG A 120 8.28 19.83 8.11
C ARG A 120 8.37 20.86 6.98
N GLY A 121 7.36 20.99 6.11
CA GLY A 121 7.35 21.92 4.99
C GLY A 121 7.10 21.26 3.64
N GLN A 122 7.31 22.04 2.57
CA GLN A 122 7.13 21.59 1.20
C GLN A 122 8.41 20.90 0.69
N ALA A 123 8.27 19.77 0.00
CA ALA A 123 9.38 19.06 -0.62
C ALA A 123 8.99 18.56 -2.01
N GLU A 124 9.99 18.42 -2.87
CA GLU A 124 9.85 17.76 -4.16
C GLU A 124 10.21 16.29 -4.01
N VAL A 125 9.35 15.41 -4.50
CA VAL A 125 9.47 13.96 -4.40
C VAL A 125 9.13 13.30 -5.73
N SER A 126 9.61 12.07 -5.95
CA SER A 126 9.22 11.31 -7.13
C SER A 126 7.73 10.98 -7.11
N HIS A 127 7.09 11.10 -8.27
CA HIS A 127 5.70 10.68 -8.43
C HIS A 127 5.56 9.17 -8.17
N PRO A 128 4.48 8.70 -7.51
CA PRO A 128 4.30 7.29 -7.17
C PRO A 128 4.45 6.33 -8.37
N SER A 129 3.97 6.71 -9.55
CA SER A 129 4.12 5.90 -10.76
C SER A 129 5.58 5.65 -11.16
N TYR A 130 6.47 6.61 -10.91
CA TYR A 130 7.90 6.44 -11.13
C TYR A 130 8.54 5.47 -10.14
N GLN A 131 8.08 5.49 -8.90
CA GLN A 131 8.58 4.59 -7.85
C GLN A 131 8.09 3.16 -8.03
N ALA A 132 6.89 2.97 -8.55
CA ALA A 132 6.35 1.64 -8.86
C ALA A 132 7.12 0.93 -9.97
N TRP A 133 7.83 1.67 -10.83
CA TRP A 133 8.66 1.13 -11.93
C TRP A 133 10.10 0.85 -11.53
N SER A 134 10.57 1.45 -10.47
CA SER A 134 11.95 1.28 -9.99
C SER A 134 12.09 0.20 -8.93
#